data_2ad91c335c014133aaa1899427aa5de3
#
_entry.id   2ad91c335c014133aaa1899427aa5de3
#
_cell.length_a   1.000
_cell.length_b   1.000
_cell.length_c   1.000
_cell.angle_alpha   90.00
_cell.angle_beta   90.00
_cell.angle_gamma   90.00
#
_symmetry.space_group_name_H-M   'P 1'
#
loop_
_entity.id
_entity.type
_entity.pdbx_description
1 polymer ?
#
loop_
_entity_poly.entity_id
_entity_poly.type
_entity_poly.pdbx_seq_one_letter_code
_entity_poly.pdbx_strand_id
1 'polypeptide(L)'
;MHIKRTLLAIACATLTLAASAQDFNKHFEDRTLRLDYNFSGTNRTQQISLDELSQSPGWYGRRHNLDSLLIRGNGQLEVKLPDSGKTIYRYSFSTLFQEWQSSEEATKVQKSFENVFLMPFPKQPVDVTITLSDTHNHVSASLTHRVDPKDILIRQIGTTGQTPWKYVHQGGDSKEVIDVAILAEGYTEKDMDTFWEDCKMAKESFLNHEPFKSLQDKFNFIAVFSPSKESGISIPHKNLWVNTVMGSNYDTFYSERYLTTLKLKRVHDLLSGIPYEHIIILANTENYGGGGIYNSYMMSSAHNVKTRPVIVHEFGHSFGGLGDEYFYDDQYETMYPADTEPWEPNLTTLVDFDSKWKDMLPTNAKKSKIAKTIKGIDITEPDGKDLYTKVGVYEGGGYQSKGVYRPVQECRMKINEAPVFCPVCDRAIRRIVKYYTE
;
A
#
# COMPACT_ATOMS: atom_id res chain seq x y z
N MET A 1 13.60 -46.30 -13.42
CA MET A 1 13.56 -45.72 -12.05
C MET A 1 13.34 -44.21 -12.03
N HIS A 2 13.55 -43.46 -13.12
CA HIS A 2 13.34 -41.99 -13.18
C HIS A 2 11.89 -41.55 -13.36
N ILE A 3 11.03 -42.31 -14.02
CA ILE A 3 9.62 -41.93 -14.29
C ILE A 3 8.76 -41.89 -13.00
N LYS A 4 9.03 -42.80 -12.04
CA LYS A 4 8.30 -42.81 -10.76
C LYS A 4 8.62 -41.62 -9.85
N ARG A 5 9.84 -41.05 -9.94
CA ARG A 5 10.23 -39.85 -9.14
C ARG A 5 9.62 -38.57 -9.69
N THR A 6 9.49 -38.45 -11.01
CA THR A 6 8.88 -37.26 -11.65
C THR A 6 7.37 -37.20 -11.40
N LEU A 7 6.67 -38.32 -11.40
CA LEU A 7 5.26 -38.40 -11.06
C LEU A 7 4.98 -38.08 -9.59
N LEU A 8 5.89 -38.45 -8.67
CA LEU A 8 5.76 -38.15 -7.25
C LEU A 8 5.98 -36.64 -6.96
N ALA A 9 6.91 -36.00 -7.69
CA ALA A 9 7.16 -34.55 -7.56
C ALA A 9 5.97 -33.71 -8.07
N ILE A 10 5.33 -34.10 -9.17
CA ILE A 10 4.14 -33.45 -9.71
C ILE A 10 2.95 -33.65 -8.78
N ALA A 11 2.77 -34.83 -8.19
CA ALA A 11 1.71 -35.09 -7.23
C ALA A 11 1.89 -34.31 -5.91
N CYS A 12 3.13 -34.09 -5.45
CA CYS A 12 3.40 -33.23 -4.27
C CYS A 12 3.17 -31.74 -4.55
N ALA A 13 3.51 -31.23 -5.75
CA ALA A 13 3.27 -29.83 -6.12
C ALA A 13 1.77 -29.54 -6.26
N THR A 14 0.99 -30.46 -6.80
CA THR A 14 -0.47 -30.31 -6.91
C THR A 14 -1.19 -30.45 -5.56
N LEU A 15 -0.65 -31.23 -4.64
CA LEU A 15 -1.19 -31.38 -3.29
C LEU A 15 -0.97 -30.11 -2.42
N THR A 16 0.13 -29.39 -2.59
CA THR A 16 0.38 -28.14 -1.85
C THR A 16 -0.50 -26.99 -2.33
N LEU A 17 -0.77 -26.87 -3.64
CA LEU A 17 -1.72 -25.90 -4.19
C LEU A 17 -3.17 -26.20 -3.75
N ALA A 18 -3.56 -27.49 -3.68
CA ALA A 18 -4.87 -27.88 -3.17
C ALA A 18 -5.03 -27.64 -1.67
N ALA A 19 -3.95 -27.66 -0.87
CA ALA A 19 -4.01 -27.44 0.58
C ALA A 19 -4.28 -25.95 0.91
N SER A 20 -3.70 -24.99 0.18
CA SER A 20 -3.95 -23.56 0.43
C SER A 20 -5.34 -23.11 -0.03
N ALA A 21 -5.85 -23.61 -1.14
CA ALA A 21 -7.23 -23.40 -1.57
C ALA A 21 -8.25 -24.05 -0.62
N GLN A 22 -7.90 -25.19 -0.01
CA GLN A 22 -8.70 -25.85 1.02
C GLN A 22 -8.81 -25.03 2.30
N ASP A 23 -7.78 -24.27 2.71
CA ASP A 23 -7.79 -23.43 3.91
C ASP A 23 -8.69 -22.19 3.75
N PHE A 24 -8.72 -21.53 2.59
CA PHE A 24 -9.65 -20.44 2.31
C PHE A 24 -11.10 -20.92 2.45
N ASN A 25 -11.48 -21.94 1.69
CA ASN A 25 -12.83 -22.48 1.65
C ASN A 25 -13.28 -23.13 3.00
N LYS A 26 -12.33 -23.48 3.86
CA LYS A 26 -12.62 -24.00 5.21
C LYS A 26 -13.15 -22.91 6.14
N HIS A 27 -12.58 -21.71 6.05
CA HIS A 27 -12.83 -20.64 7.01
C HIS A 27 -13.68 -19.51 6.47
N PHE A 28 -13.69 -19.30 5.15
CA PHE A 28 -14.27 -18.14 4.50
C PHE A 28 -15.26 -18.48 3.40
N GLU A 29 -16.15 -17.55 3.12
CA GLU A 29 -17.05 -17.52 1.98
C GLU A 29 -16.50 -16.59 0.90
N ASP A 30 -16.95 -16.76 -0.34
CA ASP A 30 -16.62 -15.87 -1.47
C ASP A 30 -17.45 -14.58 -1.39
N ARG A 31 -17.27 -13.83 -0.31
CA ARG A 31 -17.86 -12.54 0.02
C ARG A 31 -16.84 -11.68 0.76
N THR A 32 -17.01 -10.38 0.70
CA THR A 32 -16.17 -9.42 1.45
C THR A 32 -16.87 -9.01 2.74
N LEU A 33 -16.13 -9.04 3.86
CA LEU A 33 -16.48 -8.31 5.08
C LEU A 33 -15.66 -7.02 5.09
N ARG A 34 -16.35 -5.88 5.13
CA ARG A 34 -15.78 -4.56 5.32
C ARG A 34 -15.89 -4.16 6.79
N LEU A 35 -14.80 -3.66 7.33
CA LEU A 35 -14.63 -3.25 8.71
C LEU A 35 -14.26 -1.76 8.72
N ASP A 36 -15.17 -0.92 9.18
CA ASP A 36 -14.96 0.51 9.30
C ASP A 36 -14.56 0.86 10.73
N TYR A 37 -13.43 1.57 10.86
CA TYR A 37 -12.91 2.06 12.14
C TYR A 37 -12.65 3.55 12.10
N ASN A 38 -12.58 4.15 13.28
CA ASN A 38 -12.01 5.46 13.49
C ASN A 38 -10.77 5.33 14.38
N PHE A 39 -9.63 5.86 13.89
CA PHE A 39 -8.42 5.99 14.69
C PHE A 39 -8.28 7.43 15.13
N SER A 40 -8.01 7.66 16.42
CA SER A 40 -7.96 8.99 16.99
C SER A 40 -6.84 9.11 18.03
N GLY A 41 -6.40 10.32 18.28
CA GLY A 41 -5.39 10.59 19.29
C GLY A 41 -4.65 11.89 19.09
N THR A 42 -3.44 11.96 19.63
CA THR A 42 -2.49 13.06 19.57
C THR A 42 -1.15 12.52 19.07
N ASN A 43 -0.10 13.33 19.07
CA ASN A 43 1.27 12.85 18.81
C ASN A 43 1.77 11.78 19.81
N ARG A 44 1.06 11.54 20.92
CA ARG A 44 1.48 10.61 22.02
C ARG A 44 0.46 9.51 22.30
N THR A 45 -0.74 9.61 21.78
CA THR A 45 -1.82 8.69 22.10
C THR A 45 -2.46 8.15 20.84
N GLN A 46 -2.85 6.88 20.86
CA GLN A 46 -3.59 6.22 19.79
C GLN A 46 -4.79 5.51 20.39
N GLN A 47 -5.94 5.64 19.75
CA GLN A 47 -7.18 4.98 20.12
C GLN A 47 -7.85 4.40 18.87
N ILE A 48 -8.45 3.24 18.99
CA ILE A 48 -9.16 2.52 17.94
C ILE A 48 -10.61 2.37 18.35
N SER A 49 -11.53 2.77 17.49
CA SER A 49 -12.97 2.57 17.68
C SER A 49 -13.55 1.86 16.47
N LEU A 50 -14.32 0.80 16.71
CA LEU A 50 -15.14 0.17 15.68
C LEU A 50 -16.31 1.12 15.35
N ASP A 51 -16.61 1.28 14.06
CA ASP A 51 -17.72 2.09 13.59
C ASP A 51 -18.84 1.22 13.01
N GLU A 52 -18.60 0.57 11.87
CA GLU A 52 -19.60 -0.23 11.19
C GLU A 52 -19.00 -1.52 10.61
N LEU A 53 -19.83 -2.56 10.49
CA LEU A 53 -19.56 -3.76 9.72
C LEU A 53 -20.51 -3.83 8.54
N SER A 54 -19.97 -4.13 7.36
CA SER A 54 -20.79 -4.38 6.17
C SER A 54 -20.24 -5.51 5.32
N GLN A 55 -21.07 -6.06 4.43
CA GLN A 55 -20.70 -7.16 3.56
C GLN A 55 -21.11 -6.88 2.12
N SER A 56 -20.29 -7.35 1.17
CA SER A 56 -20.59 -7.28 -0.26
C SER A 56 -20.34 -8.60 -0.97
N PRO A 57 -20.98 -8.83 -2.15
CA PRO A 57 -20.72 -10.01 -2.96
C PRO A 57 -19.27 -10.06 -3.45
N GLY A 58 -18.70 -11.26 -3.55
CA GLY A 58 -17.35 -11.52 -4.04
C GLY A 58 -16.26 -11.18 -3.04
N TRP A 59 -15.23 -11.99 -3.04
CA TRP A 59 -13.95 -11.70 -2.39
C TRP A 59 -12.88 -11.57 -3.47
N TYR A 60 -12.29 -10.41 -3.57
CA TYR A 60 -11.32 -10.03 -4.60
C TYR A 60 -9.89 -9.91 -4.09
N GLY A 61 -9.70 -10.10 -2.78
CA GLY A 61 -8.40 -10.11 -2.16
C GLY A 61 -7.73 -11.48 -2.21
N ARG A 62 -6.49 -11.54 -1.70
CA ARG A 62 -5.66 -12.76 -1.73
C ARG A 62 -6.36 -13.97 -1.09
N ARG A 63 -6.12 -15.13 -1.68
CA ARG A 63 -6.60 -16.44 -1.23
C ARG A 63 -5.50 -17.35 -0.72
N HIS A 64 -4.26 -16.89 -0.82
CA HIS A 64 -3.03 -17.55 -0.40
C HIS A 64 -2.39 -16.82 0.77
N ASN A 65 -1.47 -17.46 1.49
CA ASN A 65 -0.70 -16.85 2.58
C ASN A 65 -1.56 -16.10 3.62
N LEU A 66 -2.76 -16.65 3.93
CA LEU A 66 -3.81 -15.93 4.67
C LEU A 66 -3.38 -15.55 6.09
N ASP A 67 -2.61 -16.40 6.76
CA ASP A 67 -2.21 -16.27 8.17
C ASP A 67 -0.80 -15.68 8.38
N SER A 68 -0.17 -15.20 7.31
CA SER A 68 1.16 -14.62 7.33
C SER A 68 1.17 -13.15 6.90
N LEU A 69 2.28 -12.46 7.18
CA LEU A 69 2.56 -11.09 6.73
C LEU A 69 3.90 -11.06 6.01
N LEU A 70 3.96 -10.43 4.84
CA LEU A 70 5.19 -10.19 4.10
C LEU A 70 5.89 -8.91 4.60
N ILE A 71 5.13 -7.87 4.89
CA ILE A 71 5.59 -6.57 5.39
C ILE A 71 4.81 -6.28 6.67
N ARG A 72 5.49 -5.72 7.67
CA ARG A 72 4.89 -5.45 8.97
C ARG A 72 3.87 -4.29 8.94
N GLY A 73 4.20 -3.19 8.23
CA GLY A 73 3.45 -1.94 8.28
C GLY A 73 3.46 -1.26 9.67
N ASN A 74 2.70 -0.19 9.79
CA ASN A 74 2.49 0.53 11.06
C ASN A 74 1.30 0.00 11.85
N GLY A 75 0.44 -0.79 11.22
CA GLY A 75 -0.70 -1.44 11.84
C GLY A 75 -0.96 -2.81 11.26
N GLN A 76 -1.68 -3.63 12.02
CA GLN A 76 -2.01 -4.99 11.63
C GLN A 76 -3.44 -5.33 12.01
N LEU A 77 -4.08 -6.12 11.15
CA LEU A 77 -5.34 -6.82 11.42
C LEU A 77 -5.04 -8.31 11.53
N GLU A 78 -5.48 -8.92 12.62
CA GLU A 78 -5.37 -10.36 12.84
C GLU A 78 -6.76 -10.94 13.13
N VAL A 79 -7.08 -12.07 12.51
CA VAL A 79 -8.34 -12.79 12.67
C VAL A 79 -8.08 -14.17 13.24
N LYS A 80 -8.71 -14.48 14.38
CA LYS A 80 -8.55 -15.75 15.10
C LYS A 80 -9.87 -16.49 15.27
N LEU A 81 -9.75 -17.82 15.27
CA LEU A 81 -10.83 -18.69 15.72
C LEU A 81 -10.90 -18.62 17.25
N PRO A 82 -12.08 -18.31 17.84
CA PRO A 82 -12.20 -18.12 19.30
C PRO A 82 -11.81 -19.34 20.12
N ASP A 83 -12.23 -20.53 19.67
CA ASP A 83 -12.08 -21.77 20.44
C ASP A 83 -10.63 -22.28 20.49
N SER A 84 -9.88 -22.09 19.39
CA SER A 84 -8.52 -22.62 19.24
C SER A 84 -7.42 -21.57 19.34
N GLY A 85 -7.78 -20.28 19.24
CA GLY A 85 -6.81 -19.20 19.10
C GLY A 85 -6.03 -19.22 17.76
N LYS A 86 -6.38 -20.15 16.82
CA LYS A 86 -5.69 -20.25 15.51
C LYS A 86 -5.92 -18.98 14.70
N THR A 87 -4.84 -18.35 14.25
CA THR A 87 -4.89 -17.27 13.27
C THR A 87 -5.29 -17.85 11.92
N ILE A 88 -6.27 -17.23 11.26
CA ILE A 88 -6.79 -17.64 9.95
C ILE A 88 -6.69 -16.55 8.88
N TYR A 89 -6.43 -15.30 9.30
CA TYR A 89 -6.17 -14.19 8.37
C TYR A 89 -5.33 -13.12 9.06
N ARG A 90 -4.41 -12.52 8.29
CA ARG A 90 -3.63 -11.36 8.68
C ARG A 90 -3.54 -10.36 7.54
N TYR A 91 -3.49 -9.09 7.90
CA TYR A 91 -3.31 -7.98 6.98
C TYR A 91 -2.51 -6.89 7.67
N SER A 92 -1.63 -6.21 6.95
CA SER A 92 -0.84 -5.10 7.47
C SER A 92 -1.07 -3.85 6.64
N PHE A 93 -0.90 -2.69 7.26
CA PHE A 93 -1.22 -1.41 6.64
C PHE A 93 -0.41 -0.25 7.26
N SER A 94 -0.44 0.91 6.62
CA SER A 94 -0.14 2.20 7.24
C SER A 94 -1.36 3.14 7.15
N THR A 95 -1.31 4.27 7.84
CA THR A 95 -2.46 5.20 7.91
C THR A 95 -2.04 6.66 7.90
N LEU A 96 -2.88 7.52 7.32
CA LEU A 96 -2.74 8.96 7.43
C LEU A 96 -2.77 9.45 8.89
N PHE A 97 -3.48 8.74 9.78
CA PHE A 97 -3.49 9.08 11.21
C PHE A 97 -2.07 9.01 11.80
N GLN A 98 -1.31 7.96 11.52
CA GLN A 98 0.04 7.79 12.04
C GLN A 98 1.04 8.77 11.39
N GLU A 99 0.86 9.13 10.12
CA GLU A 99 1.64 10.20 9.49
C GLU A 99 1.33 11.56 10.12
N TRP A 100 0.03 11.87 10.33
CA TRP A 100 -0.38 13.11 11.01
C TRP A 100 0.22 13.23 12.42
N GLN A 101 0.43 12.13 13.13
CA GLN A 101 1.03 12.15 14.48
C GLN A 101 2.43 12.74 14.51
N SER A 102 3.17 12.73 13.39
CA SER A 102 4.48 13.39 13.25
C SER A 102 4.39 14.90 13.02
N SER A 103 3.18 15.45 12.76
CA SER A 103 2.98 16.87 12.49
C SER A 103 2.98 17.72 13.77
N GLU A 104 3.30 19.00 13.62
CA GLU A 104 3.21 19.98 14.72
C GLU A 104 1.76 20.09 15.25
N GLU A 105 0.75 19.95 14.36
CA GLU A 105 -0.66 20.02 14.74
C GLU A 105 -1.03 18.94 15.76
N ALA A 106 -0.47 17.73 15.63
CA ALA A 106 -0.74 16.61 16.54
C ALA A 106 -0.26 16.86 17.98
N THR A 107 0.66 17.81 18.18
CA THR A 107 1.09 18.23 19.53
C THR A 107 0.08 19.13 20.22
N LYS A 108 -0.86 19.72 19.47
CA LYS A 108 -1.78 20.76 19.92
C LYS A 108 -3.23 20.32 20.03
N VAL A 109 -3.64 19.36 19.17
CA VAL A 109 -5.04 18.91 19.08
C VAL A 109 -5.14 17.40 19.04
N GLN A 110 -6.33 16.89 19.35
CA GLN A 110 -6.72 15.49 19.09
C GLN A 110 -7.54 15.45 17.81
N LYS A 111 -7.22 14.51 16.90
CA LYS A 111 -7.99 14.28 15.66
C LYS A 111 -8.44 12.83 15.53
N SER A 112 -9.45 12.61 14.68
CA SER A 112 -9.97 11.30 14.30
C SER A 112 -9.91 11.15 12.79
N PHE A 113 -9.55 9.93 12.34
CA PHE A 113 -9.39 9.56 10.94
C PHE A 113 -10.18 8.29 10.64
N GLU A 114 -10.89 8.30 9.52
CA GLU A 114 -11.55 7.10 9.00
C GLU A 114 -10.51 6.08 8.54
N ASN A 115 -10.78 4.81 8.82
CA ASN A 115 -10.01 3.68 8.28
C ASN A 115 -10.97 2.56 7.88
N VAL A 116 -10.69 1.91 6.76
CA VAL A 116 -11.50 0.84 6.23
C VAL A 116 -10.59 -0.34 5.87
N PHE A 117 -10.97 -1.52 6.33
CA PHE A 117 -10.27 -2.76 6.01
C PHE A 117 -11.23 -3.77 5.40
N LEU A 118 -10.70 -4.58 4.49
CA LEU A 118 -11.42 -5.67 3.88
C LEU A 118 -10.82 -7.00 4.32
N MET A 119 -11.68 -7.95 4.59
CA MET A 119 -11.29 -9.33 4.80
C MET A 119 -12.30 -10.27 4.15
N PRO A 120 -11.94 -11.53 3.86
CA PRO A 120 -12.92 -12.50 3.38
C PRO A 120 -13.96 -12.77 4.48
N PHE A 121 -15.22 -12.96 4.09
CA PHE A 121 -16.34 -13.13 5.02
C PHE A 121 -16.23 -14.46 5.77
N PRO A 122 -16.18 -14.48 7.11
CA PRO A 122 -15.98 -15.71 7.88
C PRO A 122 -17.23 -16.58 7.89
N LYS A 123 -17.07 -17.91 7.90
CA LYS A 123 -18.18 -18.90 7.99
C LYS A 123 -18.67 -19.12 9.41
N GLN A 124 -17.91 -18.71 10.40
CA GLN A 124 -18.20 -18.88 11.83
C GLN A 124 -17.73 -17.66 12.62
N PRO A 125 -18.17 -17.46 13.86
CA PRO A 125 -17.70 -16.37 14.70
C PRO A 125 -16.18 -16.33 14.78
N VAL A 126 -15.59 -15.13 14.69
CA VAL A 126 -14.15 -14.89 14.77
C VAL A 126 -13.84 -13.70 15.68
N ASP A 127 -12.64 -13.68 16.24
CA ASP A 127 -12.11 -12.52 16.95
C ASP A 127 -11.21 -11.73 15.98
N VAL A 128 -11.54 -10.47 15.76
CA VAL A 128 -10.76 -9.54 14.95
C VAL A 128 -10.01 -8.61 15.88
N THR A 129 -8.69 -8.57 15.73
CA THR A 129 -7.80 -7.67 16.47
C THR A 129 -7.15 -6.69 15.52
N ILE A 130 -7.30 -5.39 15.78
CA ILE A 130 -6.54 -4.32 15.15
C ILE A 130 -5.49 -3.84 16.13
N THR A 131 -4.26 -3.69 15.66
CA THR A 131 -3.15 -3.10 16.43
C THR A 131 -2.51 -1.95 15.66
N LEU A 132 -2.11 -0.90 16.37
CA LEU A 132 -1.28 0.17 15.86
C LEU A 132 0.05 0.16 16.60
N SER A 133 1.13 0.43 15.89
CA SER A 133 2.48 0.52 16.44
C SER A 133 2.96 1.97 16.48
N ASP A 134 3.83 2.26 17.44
CA ASP A 134 4.61 3.51 17.49
C ASP A 134 5.81 3.47 16.52
N THR A 135 6.61 4.53 16.51
CA THR A 135 7.82 4.65 15.67
C THR A 135 8.92 3.65 16.04
N HIS A 136 8.87 3.04 17.23
CA HIS A 136 9.78 1.99 17.68
C HIS A 136 9.23 0.57 17.44
N ASN A 137 8.16 0.46 16.64
CA ASN A 137 7.49 -0.81 16.36
C ASN A 137 6.84 -1.49 17.59
N HIS A 138 6.63 -0.78 18.71
CA HIS A 138 5.87 -1.29 19.84
C HIS A 138 4.38 -1.07 19.62
N VAL A 139 3.56 -2.05 20.01
CA VAL A 139 2.10 -1.89 19.96
C VAL A 139 1.69 -0.80 20.94
N SER A 140 1.11 0.28 20.45
CA SER A 140 0.65 1.46 21.20
C SER A 140 -0.86 1.50 21.40
N ALA A 141 -1.63 0.85 20.50
CA ALA A 141 -3.07 0.67 20.65
C ALA A 141 -3.50 -0.71 20.11
N SER A 142 -4.52 -1.28 20.74
CA SER A 142 -5.10 -2.55 20.31
C SER A 142 -6.61 -2.58 20.63
N LEU A 143 -7.40 -3.08 19.68
CA LEU A 143 -8.82 -3.36 19.86
C LEU A 143 -9.11 -4.77 19.37
N THR A 144 -9.72 -5.60 20.21
CA THR A 144 -10.26 -6.91 19.81
C THR A 144 -11.76 -6.90 19.94
N HIS A 145 -12.46 -7.34 18.91
CA HIS A 145 -13.91 -7.52 18.95
C HIS A 145 -14.33 -8.81 18.24
N ARG A 146 -15.50 -9.33 18.63
CA ARG A 146 -16.11 -10.49 18.01
C ARG A 146 -16.88 -10.07 16.76
N VAL A 147 -16.74 -10.85 15.69
CA VAL A 147 -17.60 -10.80 14.49
C VAL A 147 -18.38 -12.11 14.43
N ASP A 148 -19.70 -12.03 14.56
CA ASP A 148 -20.60 -13.15 14.27
C ASP A 148 -21.17 -12.97 12.85
N PRO A 149 -20.92 -13.89 11.90
CA PRO A 149 -21.45 -13.77 10.53
C PRO A 149 -22.99 -13.80 10.46
N LYS A 150 -23.68 -14.15 11.56
CA LYS A 150 -25.14 -14.11 11.66
C LYS A 150 -25.68 -12.81 12.26
N ASP A 151 -24.82 -11.87 12.62
CA ASP A 151 -25.24 -10.58 13.15
C ASP A 151 -26.04 -9.82 12.09
N ILE A 152 -27.30 -9.52 12.43
CA ILE A 152 -28.24 -8.81 11.55
C ILE A 152 -27.84 -7.35 11.27
N LEU A 153 -26.93 -6.80 12.06
CA LEU A 153 -26.41 -5.44 11.89
C LEU A 153 -25.25 -5.35 10.88
N ILE A 154 -24.74 -6.49 10.39
CA ILE A 154 -23.79 -6.48 9.26
C ILE A 154 -24.56 -6.07 7.98
N ARG A 155 -24.42 -4.80 7.62
CA ARG A 155 -25.16 -4.17 6.52
C ARG A 155 -24.78 -4.75 5.15
N GLN A 156 -25.75 -5.08 4.32
CA GLN A 156 -25.50 -5.51 2.94
C GLN A 156 -25.30 -4.29 2.03
N ILE A 157 -24.19 -4.29 1.28
CA ILE A 157 -23.82 -3.23 0.34
C ILE A 157 -23.41 -3.84 -1.02
N GLY A 158 -23.32 -3.00 -2.07
CA GLY A 158 -22.78 -3.42 -3.37
C GLY A 158 -23.67 -4.37 -4.18
N THR A 159 -24.94 -4.55 -3.80
CA THR A 159 -25.91 -5.37 -4.55
C THR A 159 -26.74 -4.55 -5.52
N THR A 160 -26.86 -3.25 -5.29
CA THR A 160 -27.61 -2.31 -6.12
C THR A 160 -26.89 -0.95 -6.15
N GLY A 161 -27.13 -0.16 -7.18
CA GLY A 161 -26.59 1.20 -7.27
C GLY A 161 -25.05 1.28 -7.33
N GLN A 162 -24.41 0.24 -7.86
CA GLN A 162 -22.96 0.22 -8.03
C GLN A 162 -22.52 1.40 -8.91
N THR A 163 -21.37 1.99 -8.56
CA THR A 163 -20.71 2.98 -9.42
C THR A 163 -20.38 2.33 -10.77
N PRO A 164 -20.65 2.98 -11.90
CA PRO A 164 -20.28 2.43 -13.21
C PRO A 164 -18.78 2.16 -13.31
N TRP A 165 -18.40 1.01 -13.84
CA TRP A 165 -17.00 0.62 -13.94
C TRP A 165 -16.73 -0.24 -15.18
N LYS A 166 -15.48 -0.29 -15.62
CA LYS A 166 -15.02 -1.19 -16.70
C LYS A 166 -13.53 -1.48 -16.58
N TYR A 167 -13.09 -2.61 -17.13
CA TYR A 167 -11.67 -2.92 -17.22
C TYR A 167 -10.95 -1.98 -18.20
N VAL A 168 -9.81 -1.46 -17.76
CA VAL A 168 -8.79 -0.77 -18.57
C VAL A 168 -7.76 -1.76 -19.08
N HIS A 169 -7.48 -2.78 -18.23
CA HIS A 169 -6.62 -3.91 -18.53
C HIS A 169 -7.11 -5.11 -17.72
N GLN A 170 -7.11 -6.27 -18.32
CA GLN A 170 -7.48 -7.52 -17.67
C GLN A 170 -6.37 -8.56 -17.90
N GLY A 171 -5.59 -8.84 -16.86
CA GLY A 171 -4.51 -9.83 -16.88
C GLY A 171 -5.00 -11.25 -16.58
N GLY A 172 -6.10 -11.38 -15.81
CA GLY A 172 -6.62 -12.69 -15.42
C GLY A 172 -7.95 -12.64 -14.67
N ASP A 173 -8.32 -13.78 -14.07
CA ASP A 173 -9.47 -13.89 -13.16
C ASP A 173 -9.15 -13.17 -11.85
N SER A 174 -10.07 -12.36 -11.33
CA SER A 174 -9.93 -11.62 -10.06
C SER A 174 -9.65 -12.50 -8.83
N LYS A 175 -9.80 -13.81 -8.93
CA LYS A 175 -9.43 -14.76 -7.86
C LYS A 175 -7.96 -15.18 -7.89
N GLU A 176 -7.26 -14.88 -8.97
CA GLU A 176 -5.89 -15.35 -9.25
C GLU A 176 -4.91 -14.19 -9.46
N VAL A 177 -5.43 -12.99 -9.74
CA VAL A 177 -4.63 -11.79 -10.01
C VAL A 177 -5.05 -10.64 -9.10
N ILE A 178 -4.27 -9.58 -9.09
CA ILE A 178 -4.46 -8.40 -8.25
C ILE A 178 -5.35 -7.39 -8.95
N ASP A 179 -6.47 -7.02 -8.34
CA ASP A 179 -7.39 -6.02 -8.85
C ASP A 179 -7.04 -4.62 -8.32
N VAL A 180 -6.78 -3.68 -9.25
CA VAL A 180 -6.45 -2.29 -8.95
C VAL A 180 -7.55 -1.38 -9.47
N ALA A 181 -8.34 -0.80 -8.58
CA ALA A 181 -9.37 0.17 -8.94
C ALA A 181 -8.77 1.57 -9.13
N ILE A 182 -9.18 2.26 -10.19
CA ILE A 182 -8.83 3.65 -10.49
C ILE A 182 -10.11 4.48 -10.39
N LEU A 183 -10.17 5.40 -9.41
CA LEU A 183 -11.33 6.25 -9.16
C LEU A 183 -11.13 7.67 -9.71
N ALA A 184 -12.22 8.27 -10.16
CA ALA A 184 -12.27 9.67 -10.60
C ALA A 184 -12.47 10.60 -9.41
N GLU A 185 -11.58 11.58 -9.22
CA GLU A 185 -11.72 12.64 -8.22
C GLU A 185 -11.62 14.02 -8.87
N GLY A 186 -12.63 14.87 -8.65
CA GLY A 186 -12.70 16.17 -9.29
C GLY A 186 -13.04 16.16 -10.78
N TYR A 187 -13.51 15.05 -11.33
CA TYR A 187 -14.10 14.94 -12.66
C TYR A 187 -15.61 15.01 -12.53
N THR A 188 -16.28 15.88 -13.30
CA THR A 188 -17.74 15.89 -13.42
C THR A 188 -18.22 14.82 -14.40
N GLU A 189 -19.53 14.63 -14.50
CA GLU A 189 -20.09 13.71 -15.51
C GLU A 189 -19.65 14.04 -16.96
N LYS A 190 -19.40 15.34 -17.24
CA LYS A 190 -18.92 15.78 -18.56
C LYS A 190 -17.46 15.45 -18.80
N ASP A 191 -16.70 15.19 -17.75
CA ASP A 191 -15.27 14.90 -17.81
C ASP A 191 -14.97 13.39 -17.85
N MET A 192 -16.00 12.52 -17.89
CA MET A 192 -15.80 11.07 -17.81
C MET A 192 -15.04 10.48 -19.00
N ASP A 193 -15.13 11.07 -20.17
CA ASP A 193 -14.30 10.66 -21.33
C ASP A 193 -12.82 11.02 -21.08
N THR A 194 -12.54 12.19 -20.51
CA THR A 194 -11.18 12.59 -20.10
C THR A 194 -10.64 11.63 -19.04
N PHE A 195 -11.43 11.33 -18.01
CA PHE A 195 -11.05 10.36 -16.98
C PHE A 195 -10.72 8.98 -17.59
N TRP A 196 -11.47 8.53 -18.60
CA TRP A 196 -11.17 7.28 -19.27
C TRP A 196 -9.81 7.29 -19.98
N GLU A 197 -9.44 8.40 -20.65
CA GLU A 197 -8.11 8.56 -21.25
C GLU A 197 -7.02 8.60 -20.17
N ASP A 198 -7.27 9.25 -19.03
CA ASP A 198 -6.34 9.30 -17.89
C ASP A 198 -6.15 7.91 -17.25
N CYS A 199 -7.19 7.08 -17.18
CA CYS A 199 -7.05 5.68 -16.76
C CYS A 199 -6.15 4.87 -17.71
N LYS A 200 -6.28 5.09 -19.02
CA LYS A 200 -5.39 4.46 -20.01
C LYS A 200 -3.95 4.93 -19.83
N MET A 201 -3.74 6.23 -19.63
CA MET A 201 -2.45 6.83 -19.36
C MET A 201 -1.82 6.25 -18.07
N ALA A 202 -2.60 6.13 -16.99
CA ALA A 202 -2.15 5.52 -15.74
C ALA A 202 -1.72 4.06 -15.94
N LYS A 203 -2.57 3.24 -16.55
CA LYS A 203 -2.27 1.85 -16.91
C LYS A 203 -0.97 1.75 -17.74
N GLU A 204 -0.79 2.58 -18.76
CA GLU A 204 0.43 2.59 -19.57
C GLU A 204 1.67 2.97 -18.74
N SER A 205 1.53 3.86 -17.76
CA SER A 205 2.63 4.25 -16.87
C SER A 205 3.16 3.06 -16.07
N PHE A 206 2.28 2.16 -15.63
CA PHE A 206 2.67 0.92 -14.98
C PHE A 206 3.21 -0.11 -15.98
N LEU A 207 2.45 -0.43 -17.03
CA LEU A 207 2.79 -1.51 -17.95
C LEU A 207 4.00 -1.21 -18.86
N ASN A 208 4.52 0.00 -18.84
CA ASN A 208 5.81 0.36 -19.46
C ASN A 208 6.98 0.42 -18.48
N HIS A 209 6.72 0.17 -17.17
CA HIS A 209 7.73 0.26 -16.11
C HIS A 209 7.94 -1.10 -15.43
N GLU A 210 9.20 -1.58 -15.34
CA GLU A 210 9.50 -2.79 -14.56
C GLU A 210 9.36 -2.53 -13.05
N PRO A 211 8.86 -3.53 -12.27
CA PRO A 211 8.52 -4.90 -12.66
C PRO A 211 7.11 -5.11 -13.22
N PHE A 212 6.24 -4.11 -13.24
CA PHE A 212 4.84 -4.25 -13.66
C PHE A 212 4.71 -4.69 -15.12
N LYS A 213 5.62 -4.24 -16.00
CA LYS A 213 5.66 -4.64 -17.41
C LYS A 213 5.78 -6.16 -17.57
N SER A 214 6.70 -6.79 -16.87
CA SER A 214 6.89 -8.25 -16.93
C SER A 214 5.86 -9.04 -16.12
N LEU A 215 5.05 -8.37 -15.30
CA LEU A 215 4.00 -8.94 -14.45
C LEU A 215 2.59 -8.50 -14.87
N GLN A 216 2.41 -8.03 -16.10
CA GLN A 216 1.14 -7.47 -16.56
C GLN A 216 -0.03 -8.45 -16.51
N ASP A 217 0.24 -9.75 -16.64
CA ASP A 217 -0.71 -10.86 -16.49
C ASP A 217 -1.14 -11.12 -15.04
N LYS A 218 -0.53 -10.46 -14.08
CA LYS A 218 -0.84 -10.54 -12.65
C LYS A 218 -1.72 -9.39 -12.14
N PHE A 219 -2.11 -8.47 -13.02
CA PHE A 219 -2.90 -7.30 -12.64
C PHE A 219 -4.12 -7.10 -13.51
N ASN A 220 -5.23 -6.73 -12.90
CA ASN A 220 -6.35 -6.08 -13.54
C ASN A 220 -6.34 -4.59 -13.16
N PHE A 221 -6.61 -3.69 -14.12
CA PHE A 221 -6.87 -2.28 -13.86
C PHE A 221 -8.31 -1.95 -14.22
N ILE A 222 -9.05 -1.35 -13.28
CA ILE A 222 -10.49 -1.15 -13.35
C ILE A 222 -10.79 0.34 -13.18
N ALA A 223 -11.33 0.99 -14.21
CA ALA A 223 -11.81 2.37 -14.11
C ALA A 223 -13.18 2.40 -13.42
N VAL A 224 -13.31 3.24 -12.39
CA VAL A 224 -14.55 3.44 -11.63
C VAL A 224 -15.01 4.89 -11.81
N PHE A 225 -16.12 5.06 -12.52
CA PHE A 225 -16.65 6.35 -12.97
C PHE A 225 -17.44 7.03 -11.85
N SER A 226 -16.74 7.70 -10.94
CA SER A 226 -17.30 8.39 -9.76
C SER A 226 -17.34 9.90 -9.97
N PRO A 227 -18.40 10.48 -10.59
CA PRO A 227 -18.42 11.90 -10.91
C PRO A 227 -18.53 12.78 -9.65
N SER A 228 -17.74 13.84 -9.64
CA SER A 228 -17.82 14.94 -8.68
C SER A 228 -18.88 15.97 -9.11
N LYS A 229 -19.37 16.77 -8.15
CA LYS A 229 -20.29 17.86 -8.44
C LYS A 229 -19.62 19.03 -9.16
N GLU A 230 -18.35 19.28 -8.79
CA GLU A 230 -17.52 20.35 -9.34
C GLU A 230 -16.20 19.77 -9.87
N SER A 231 -15.66 20.41 -10.91
CA SER A 231 -14.40 20.03 -11.54
C SER A 231 -13.21 20.65 -10.80
N GLY A 232 -12.11 19.90 -10.67
CA GLY A 232 -10.88 20.34 -10.01
C GLY A 232 -10.76 19.85 -8.58
N ILE A 233 -9.75 20.35 -7.85
CA ILE A 233 -9.36 19.90 -6.51
C ILE A 233 -9.21 21.11 -5.59
N SER A 234 -9.59 20.96 -4.32
CA SER A 234 -9.42 22.01 -3.30
C SER A 234 -7.94 22.32 -3.04
N ILE A 235 -7.61 23.61 -2.97
CA ILE A 235 -6.27 24.13 -2.67
C ILE A 235 -6.41 25.17 -1.53
N PRO A 236 -6.36 24.73 -0.27
CA PRO A 236 -6.64 25.57 0.90
C PRO A 236 -5.80 26.84 0.99
N HIS A 237 -4.49 26.80 0.73
CA HIS A 237 -3.63 27.99 0.78
C HIS A 237 -4.00 29.06 -0.27
N LYS A 238 -4.74 28.67 -1.33
CA LYS A 238 -5.31 29.61 -2.33
C LYS A 238 -6.77 29.98 -2.02
N ASN A 239 -7.29 29.55 -0.89
CA ASN A 239 -8.70 29.68 -0.53
C ASN A 239 -9.67 29.12 -1.60
N LEU A 240 -9.22 28.09 -2.33
CA LEU A 240 -10.01 27.38 -3.33
C LEU A 240 -10.58 26.10 -2.71
N TRP A 241 -11.91 26.05 -2.64
CA TRP A 241 -12.64 24.88 -2.15
C TRP A 241 -13.55 24.36 -3.25
N VAL A 242 -13.46 23.05 -3.53
CA VAL A 242 -14.17 22.36 -4.61
C VAL A 242 -14.97 21.19 -4.03
N ASN A 243 -16.23 21.06 -4.42
CA ASN A 243 -17.11 20.00 -3.95
C ASN A 243 -16.91 18.73 -4.78
N THR A 244 -15.88 17.98 -4.43
CA THR A 244 -15.54 16.72 -5.09
C THR A 244 -16.17 15.51 -4.41
N VAL A 245 -16.21 14.37 -5.11
CA VAL A 245 -16.92 13.17 -4.63
C VAL A 245 -16.25 12.53 -3.40
N MET A 246 -14.91 12.63 -3.27
CA MET A 246 -14.16 12.11 -2.13
C MET A 246 -13.60 13.22 -1.24
N GLY A 247 -13.88 14.51 -1.55
CA GLY A 247 -13.49 15.64 -0.72
C GLY A 247 -11.98 15.79 -0.52
N SER A 248 -11.19 15.48 -1.54
CA SER A 248 -9.74 15.58 -1.49
C SER A 248 -9.25 17.02 -1.52
N ASN A 249 -8.07 17.24 -0.97
CA ASN A 249 -7.42 18.55 -0.96
C ASN A 249 -5.89 18.43 -0.96
N TYR A 250 -5.26 19.46 -1.47
CA TYR A 250 -3.86 19.77 -1.21
C TYR A 250 -3.67 20.28 0.22
N ASP A 251 -2.45 20.64 0.57
CA ASP A 251 -2.09 21.16 1.90
C ASP A 251 -2.37 20.19 3.06
N THR A 252 -2.43 18.89 2.79
CA THR A 252 -2.51 17.88 3.85
C THR A 252 -1.30 18.03 4.77
N PHE A 253 -1.56 18.16 6.07
CA PHE A 253 -0.55 18.42 7.11
C PHE A 253 0.33 19.67 6.82
N TYR A 254 -0.27 20.68 6.15
CA TYR A 254 0.37 21.93 5.74
C TYR A 254 1.47 21.78 4.67
N SER A 255 1.53 20.64 3.98
CA SER A 255 2.42 20.40 2.83
C SER A 255 1.68 20.69 1.53
N GLU A 256 2.09 21.75 0.81
CA GLU A 256 1.41 22.24 -0.41
C GLU A 256 1.25 21.17 -1.51
N ARG A 257 2.17 20.23 -1.61
CA ARG A 257 2.15 19.15 -2.63
C ARG A 257 1.49 17.87 -2.14
N TYR A 258 1.17 17.75 -0.83
CA TYR A 258 0.58 16.54 -0.29
C TYR A 258 -0.92 16.52 -0.55
N LEU A 259 -1.32 15.71 -1.52
CA LEU A 259 -2.69 15.55 -1.99
C LEU A 259 -3.28 14.27 -1.42
N THR A 260 -4.33 14.38 -0.60
CA THR A 260 -4.97 13.23 0.03
C THR A 260 -6.48 13.41 0.17
N THR A 261 -7.18 12.35 0.60
CA THR A 261 -8.53 12.40 1.14
C THR A 261 -8.60 11.78 2.53
N LEU A 262 -9.40 12.38 3.42
CA LEU A 262 -9.72 11.83 4.74
C LEU A 262 -11.05 11.04 4.74
N LYS A 263 -11.69 10.86 3.57
CA LYS A 263 -13.01 10.26 3.41
C LYS A 263 -12.92 8.81 2.96
N LEU A 264 -12.17 7.97 3.69
CA LEU A 264 -11.94 6.59 3.31
C LEU A 264 -13.23 5.77 3.22
N LYS A 265 -14.20 5.99 4.10
CA LYS A 265 -15.50 5.32 4.01
C LYS A 265 -16.17 5.63 2.67
N ARG A 266 -16.13 6.90 2.24
CA ARG A 266 -16.67 7.31 0.95
C ARG A 266 -15.96 6.67 -0.23
N VAL A 267 -14.63 6.56 -0.20
CA VAL A 267 -13.83 5.85 -1.21
C VAL A 267 -14.32 4.41 -1.35
N HIS A 268 -14.43 3.69 -0.23
CA HIS A 268 -14.89 2.29 -0.23
C HIS A 268 -16.39 2.12 -0.54
N ASP A 269 -17.23 3.12 -0.27
CA ASP A 269 -18.64 3.13 -0.70
C ASP A 269 -18.76 3.13 -2.22
N LEU A 270 -17.93 3.93 -2.91
CA LEU A 270 -17.88 3.98 -4.37
C LEU A 270 -17.42 2.67 -5.00
N LEU A 271 -16.66 1.87 -4.27
CA LEU A 271 -16.11 0.57 -4.70
C LEU A 271 -16.97 -0.63 -4.29
N SER A 272 -18.08 -0.41 -3.58
CA SER A 272 -18.91 -1.50 -3.08
C SER A 272 -19.43 -2.40 -4.21
N GLY A 273 -19.09 -3.70 -4.15
CA GLY A 273 -19.49 -4.71 -5.14
C GLY A 273 -18.68 -4.67 -6.45
N ILE A 274 -17.59 -3.93 -6.50
CA ILE A 274 -16.63 -3.86 -7.62
C ILE A 274 -15.39 -4.67 -7.24
N PRO A 275 -14.73 -5.37 -8.18
CA PRO A 275 -13.45 -6.03 -7.90
C PRO A 275 -12.36 -5.01 -7.56
N TYR A 276 -11.72 -5.14 -6.40
CA TYR A 276 -10.53 -4.36 -6.04
C TYR A 276 -9.83 -4.91 -4.79
N GLU A 277 -8.51 -4.73 -4.76
CA GLU A 277 -7.64 -4.90 -3.59
C GLU A 277 -6.83 -3.62 -3.32
N HIS A 278 -6.40 -2.94 -4.40
CA HIS A 278 -5.63 -1.71 -4.32
C HIS A 278 -6.36 -0.56 -5.01
N ILE A 279 -6.10 0.65 -4.55
CA ILE A 279 -6.85 1.84 -4.94
C ILE A 279 -5.89 2.92 -5.46
N ILE A 280 -6.18 3.38 -6.67
CA ILE A 280 -5.58 4.57 -7.29
C ILE A 280 -6.68 5.63 -7.40
N ILE A 281 -6.41 6.84 -6.95
CA ILE A 281 -7.31 7.98 -7.12
C ILE A 281 -6.63 8.97 -8.06
N LEU A 282 -7.21 9.18 -9.24
CA LEU A 282 -6.76 10.20 -10.19
C LEU A 282 -7.50 11.51 -9.94
N ALA A 283 -6.75 12.55 -9.62
CA ALA A 283 -7.25 13.88 -9.32
C ALA A 283 -7.19 14.77 -10.56
N ASN A 284 -8.33 15.33 -10.95
CA ASN A 284 -8.48 16.22 -12.11
C ASN A 284 -7.82 17.58 -11.84
N THR A 285 -6.51 17.67 -11.99
CA THR A 285 -5.73 18.87 -11.71
C THR A 285 -4.37 18.84 -12.41
N GLU A 286 -3.87 20.02 -12.76
CA GLU A 286 -2.53 20.24 -13.31
C GLU A 286 -1.47 20.48 -12.22
N ASN A 287 -1.90 20.78 -10.98
CA ASN A 287 -0.95 21.04 -9.90
C ASN A 287 -0.19 19.77 -9.55
N TYR A 288 1.10 19.90 -9.31
CA TYR A 288 1.94 18.78 -8.86
C TYR A 288 1.50 18.31 -7.47
N GLY A 289 1.33 17.00 -7.29
CA GLY A 289 1.08 16.40 -6.00
C GLY A 289 0.66 14.95 -6.10
N GLY A 290 0.85 14.27 -4.98
CA GLY A 290 0.48 12.87 -4.79
C GLY A 290 0.64 12.48 -3.33
N GLY A 291 0.34 11.23 -3.04
CA GLY A 291 0.54 10.56 -1.76
C GLY A 291 0.16 9.10 -1.86
N GLY A 292 0.93 8.23 -1.21
CA GLY A 292 0.70 6.78 -1.22
C GLY A 292 0.79 6.21 0.20
N ILE A 293 -0.26 5.52 0.65
CA ILE A 293 -0.38 4.94 1.98
C ILE A 293 -0.49 3.43 1.86
N TYR A 294 0.46 2.72 2.47
CA TYR A 294 0.59 1.27 2.33
C TYR A 294 -0.70 0.52 2.65
N ASN A 295 -1.16 -0.29 1.68
CA ASN A 295 -2.40 -1.07 1.75
C ASN A 295 -3.65 -0.25 2.11
N SER A 296 -3.67 1.04 1.72
CA SER A 296 -4.85 1.91 1.82
C SER A 296 -5.20 2.46 0.45
N TYR A 297 -4.54 3.50 -0.02
CA TYR A 297 -4.72 4.04 -1.36
C TYR A 297 -3.48 4.86 -1.79
N MET A 298 -3.38 5.12 -3.08
CA MET A 298 -2.56 6.21 -3.60
C MET A 298 -3.43 7.23 -4.32
N MET A 299 -2.98 8.49 -4.33
CA MET A 299 -3.57 9.59 -5.09
C MET A 299 -2.50 10.31 -5.89
N SER A 300 -2.82 10.74 -7.10
CA SER A 300 -1.93 11.55 -7.94
C SER A 300 -2.73 12.52 -8.79
N SER A 301 -2.15 13.70 -9.05
CA SER A 301 -2.65 14.62 -10.08
C SER A 301 -2.59 13.93 -11.46
N ALA A 302 -3.64 14.12 -12.29
CA ALA A 302 -3.75 13.45 -13.59
C ALA A 302 -3.13 14.25 -14.75
N HIS A 303 -3.05 15.56 -14.65
CA HIS A 303 -2.70 16.45 -15.77
C HIS A 303 -1.36 17.20 -15.59
N ASN A 304 -0.57 16.85 -14.57
CA ASN A 304 0.75 17.41 -14.40
C ASN A 304 1.76 16.74 -15.36
N VAL A 305 2.76 17.47 -15.82
CA VAL A 305 3.83 16.93 -16.69
C VAL A 305 4.61 15.77 -16.06
N LYS A 306 4.59 15.65 -14.72
CA LYS A 306 5.23 14.58 -13.95
C LYS A 306 4.26 13.46 -13.52
N THR A 307 3.01 13.49 -13.97
CA THR A 307 1.99 12.49 -13.55
C THR A 307 2.46 11.05 -13.75
N ARG A 308 3.00 10.71 -14.93
CA ARG A 308 3.43 9.32 -15.23
C ARG A 308 4.45 8.76 -14.22
N PRO A 309 5.58 9.44 -13.92
CA PRO A 309 6.50 8.95 -12.90
C PRO A 309 5.92 9.00 -11.48
N VAL A 310 5.10 10.01 -11.14
CA VAL A 310 4.50 10.13 -9.81
C VAL A 310 3.53 8.97 -9.52
N ILE A 311 2.67 8.61 -10.46
CA ILE A 311 1.75 7.46 -10.28
C ILE A 311 2.53 6.18 -9.93
N VAL A 312 3.65 5.91 -10.62
CA VAL A 312 4.47 4.73 -10.36
C VAL A 312 5.18 4.82 -9.00
N HIS A 313 5.64 6.02 -8.61
CA HIS A 313 6.25 6.29 -7.31
C HIS A 313 5.25 6.06 -6.15
N GLU A 314 4.08 6.70 -6.21
CA GLU A 314 3.06 6.59 -5.16
C GLU A 314 2.50 5.16 -5.02
N PHE A 315 2.44 4.41 -6.13
CA PHE A 315 2.10 2.99 -6.08
C PHE A 315 3.24 2.16 -5.46
N GLY A 316 4.48 2.60 -5.57
CA GLY A 316 5.60 2.05 -4.81
C GLY A 316 5.37 2.11 -3.30
N HIS A 317 4.79 3.20 -2.79
CA HIS A 317 4.37 3.29 -1.39
C HIS A 317 3.15 2.42 -1.09
N SER A 318 2.04 2.67 -1.79
CA SER A 318 0.75 2.08 -1.42
C SER A 318 0.66 0.57 -1.66
N PHE A 319 1.26 0.06 -2.72
CA PHE A 319 1.33 -1.36 -3.05
C PHE A 319 2.61 -1.99 -2.54
N GLY A 320 3.76 -1.35 -2.83
CA GLY A 320 5.09 -1.90 -2.57
C GLY A 320 5.56 -1.80 -1.12
N GLY A 321 4.90 -0.98 -0.29
CA GLY A 321 5.36 -0.66 1.06
C GLY A 321 6.77 -0.07 1.07
N LEU A 322 7.16 0.60 -0.03
CA LEU A 322 8.47 1.21 -0.17
C LEU A 322 8.51 2.56 0.53
N GLY A 323 9.61 2.88 1.18
CA GLY A 323 9.87 4.20 1.74
C GLY A 323 10.51 5.13 0.71
N ASP A 324 10.42 6.44 0.96
CA ASP A 324 11.13 7.45 0.18
C ASP A 324 12.65 7.33 0.36
N GLU A 325 13.38 7.30 -0.74
CA GLU A 325 14.85 7.24 -0.73
C GLU A 325 15.51 8.63 -0.81
N TYR A 326 14.72 9.70 -0.89
CA TYR A 326 15.24 11.07 -0.83
C TYR A 326 15.38 11.55 0.62
N PHE A 327 16.16 12.61 0.81
CA PHE A 327 16.47 13.22 2.11
C PHE A 327 16.71 14.70 1.95
N TYR A 328 16.66 15.42 3.08
CA TYR A 328 16.93 16.85 3.19
C TYR A 328 18.01 17.08 4.23
N ASP A 329 18.95 17.98 3.97
CA ASP A 329 20.07 18.26 4.89
C ASP A 329 19.64 19.07 6.12
N ASP A 330 18.52 19.75 6.02
CA ASP A 330 17.96 20.66 7.06
C ASP A 330 16.78 20.06 7.83
N GLN A 331 16.46 18.78 7.65
CA GLN A 331 15.38 18.14 8.37
C GLN A 331 15.81 17.75 9.79
N TYR A 332 15.18 18.37 10.80
CA TYR A 332 15.47 18.16 12.21
C TYR A 332 14.61 17.06 12.86
N GLU A 333 13.53 16.62 12.21
CA GLU A 333 12.66 15.57 12.73
C GLU A 333 13.15 14.19 12.32
N THR A 334 13.25 13.29 13.30
CA THR A 334 13.68 11.92 13.10
C THR A 334 12.46 11.04 12.81
N MET A 335 12.23 10.72 11.54
CA MET A 335 11.18 9.80 11.13
C MET A 335 11.49 8.34 11.51
N TYR A 336 12.78 7.98 11.45
CA TYR A 336 13.28 6.63 11.70
C TYR A 336 14.26 6.64 12.88
N PRO A 337 13.86 6.12 14.07
CA PRO A 337 14.74 6.02 15.22
C PRO A 337 15.99 5.16 14.93
N ALA A 338 17.15 5.57 15.40
CA ALA A 338 18.42 4.91 15.10
C ALA A 338 18.57 3.49 15.72
N ASP A 339 17.70 3.14 16.65
CA ASP A 339 17.64 1.85 17.35
C ASP A 339 16.53 0.91 16.82
N THR A 340 15.80 1.33 15.80
CA THR A 340 14.67 0.59 15.23
C THR A 340 14.87 0.38 13.74
N GLU A 341 14.68 -0.86 13.25
CA GLU A 341 14.71 -1.15 11.84
C GLU A 341 13.41 -0.70 11.19
N PRO A 342 13.46 0.11 10.09
CA PRO A 342 12.28 0.46 9.30
C PRO A 342 11.54 -0.79 8.81
N TRP A 343 10.21 -0.75 8.72
CA TRP A 343 9.45 -1.86 8.13
C TRP A 343 9.52 -1.85 6.59
N GLU A 344 9.85 -0.73 5.98
CA GLU A 344 10.00 -0.56 4.53
C GLU A 344 11.20 -1.38 4.02
N PRO A 345 11.02 -2.18 2.96
CA PRO A 345 12.06 -3.11 2.50
C PRO A 345 13.28 -2.45 1.87
N ASN A 346 13.17 -1.19 1.44
CA ASN A 346 14.22 -0.43 0.77
C ASN A 346 14.93 0.60 1.65
N LEU A 347 14.62 0.65 2.95
CA LEU A 347 15.30 1.48 3.93
C LEU A 347 15.88 0.62 5.07
N THR A 348 16.98 1.08 5.69
CA THR A 348 17.57 0.44 6.87
C THR A 348 18.26 1.45 7.77
N THR A 349 18.23 1.21 9.08
CA THR A 349 19.03 1.86 10.11
C THR A 349 20.23 0.99 10.51
N LEU A 350 20.45 -0.13 9.84
CA LEU A 350 21.45 -1.15 10.15
C LEU A 350 21.25 -1.82 11.52
N VAL A 351 20.03 -1.82 12.03
CA VAL A 351 19.66 -2.56 13.26
C VAL A 351 19.45 -4.02 12.94
N ASP A 352 18.74 -4.32 11.85
CA ASP A 352 18.52 -5.68 11.32
C ASP A 352 18.71 -5.71 9.80
N PHE A 353 19.92 -5.36 9.35
CA PHE A 353 20.23 -5.32 7.91
C PHE A 353 20.15 -6.70 7.24
N ASP A 354 20.24 -7.78 8.01
CA ASP A 354 20.11 -9.15 7.48
C ASP A 354 18.70 -9.42 6.90
N SER A 355 17.68 -8.76 7.43
CA SER A 355 16.30 -8.83 6.93
C SER A 355 16.06 -8.01 5.65
N LYS A 356 17.02 -7.17 5.21
CA LYS A 356 16.88 -6.22 4.11
C LYS A 356 17.47 -6.77 2.80
N TRP A 357 18.48 -6.10 2.27
CA TRP A 357 19.12 -6.46 1.00
C TRP A 357 20.60 -6.87 1.13
N LYS A 358 21.00 -7.30 2.32
CA LYS A 358 22.39 -7.73 2.56
C LYS A 358 22.82 -8.86 1.63
N ASP A 359 21.90 -9.76 1.31
CA ASP A 359 22.07 -10.87 0.36
C ASP A 359 22.30 -10.44 -1.09
N MET A 360 21.96 -9.19 -1.43
CA MET A 360 22.16 -8.62 -2.78
C MET A 360 23.46 -7.82 -2.92
N LEU A 361 24.22 -7.67 -1.85
CA LEU A 361 25.50 -6.98 -1.91
C LEU A 361 26.51 -7.76 -2.77
N PRO A 362 27.34 -7.09 -3.60
CA PRO A 362 28.32 -7.77 -4.43
C PRO A 362 29.32 -8.57 -3.60
N THR A 363 29.48 -9.85 -3.87
CA THR A 363 30.41 -10.76 -3.16
C THR A 363 31.85 -10.66 -3.63
N ASN A 364 32.16 -10.07 -4.83
CA ASN A 364 33.50 -10.04 -5.40
C ASN A 364 33.87 -8.76 -6.15
N ALA A 365 35.09 -8.32 -5.89
CA ALA A 365 36.13 -7.65 -6.70
C ALA A 365 35.86 -6.34 -7.47
N LYS A 366 34.65 -5.91 -7.72
CA LYS A 366 34.37 -4.50 -8.04
C LYS A 366 33.77 -3.83 -6.81
N LYS A 367 34.49 -3.92 -5.69
CA LYS A 367 34.07 -3.25 -4.46
C LYS A 367 33.90 -1.76 -4.76
N SER A 368 32.72 -1.27 -4.52
CA SER A 368 32.44 0.16 -4.41
C SER A 368 33.43 0.77 -3.43
N LYS A 369 33.82 2.02 -3.64
CA LYS A 369 34.63 2.74 -2.67
C LYS A 369 33.85 2.80 -1.35
N ILE A 370 34.50 2.44 -0.26
CA ILE A 370 33.90 2.44 1.07
C ILE A 370 34.12 3.80 1.69
N ALA A 371 33.04 4.49 2.07
CA ALA A 371 33.09 5.77 2.77
C ALA A 371 33.48 5.57 4.26
N LYS A 372 32.89 4.57 4.90
CA LYS A 372 33.09 4.20 6.31
C LYS A 372 32.50 2.83 6.59
N THR A 373 32.82 2.23 7.72
CA THR A 373 32.21 0.98 8.20
C THR A 373 31.43 1.25 9.49
N ILE A 374 30.16 0.85 9.54
CA ILE A 374 29.28 1.03 10.71
C ILE A 374 28.69 -0.34 11.08
N LYS A 375 28.77 -0.73 12.35
CA LYS A 375 28.28 -2.04 12.83
C LYS A 375 28.78 -3.23 11.99
N GLY A 376 30.00 -3.13 11.42
CA GLY A 376 30.58 -4.15 10.54
C GLY A 376 30.04 -4.14 9.11
N ILE A 377 29.22 -3.15 8.71
CA ILE A 377 28.65 -2.98 7.38
C ILE A 377 29.38 -1.83 6.67
N ASP A 378 29.86 -2.12 5.45
CA ASP A 378 30.56 -1.14 4.62
C ASP A 378 29.57 -0.19 3.95
N ILE A 379 29.66 1.09 4.30
CA ILE A 379 28.85 2.16 3.70
C ILE A 379 29.50 2.57 2.40
N THR A 380 28.69 2.53 1.32
CA THR A 380 29.14 2.78 -0.05
C THR A 380 29.27 4.27 -0.31
N GLU A 381 30.42 4.69 -0.87
CA GLU A 381 30.61 6.06 -1.34
C GLU A 381 29.93 6.21 -2.73
N PRO A 382 29.07 7.23 -2.92
CA PRO A 382 28.53 7.55 -4.25
C PRO A 382 29.66 7.87 -5.23
N ASP A 383 29.63 7.29 -6.45
CA ASP A 383 30.65 7.48 -7.47
C ASP A 383 30.10 7.99 -8.81
N GLY A 384 28.79 8.25 -8.86
CA GLY A 384 28.10 8.73 -10.06
C GLY A 384 27.97 7.71 -11.19
N LYS A 385 28.29 6.41 -10.92
CA LYS A 385 28.23 5.34 -11.92
C LYS A 385 27.17 4.34 -11.57
N ASP A 386 26.55 3.74 -12.59
CA ASP A 386 25.54 2.69 -12.44
C ASP A 386 24.45 3.07 -11.39
N LEU A 387 24.00 4.32 -11.48
CA LEU A 387 23.17 5.01 -10.48
C LEU A 387 21.98 4.19 -9.99
N TYR A 388 21.35 3.45 -10.90
CA TYR A 388 20.08 2.74 -10.66
C TYR A 388 20.26 1.25 -10.34
N THR A 389 21.43 0.68 -10.59
CA THR A 389 21.63 -0.79 -10.57
C THR A 389 22.71 -1.27 -9.62
N LYS A 390 23.65 -0.38 -9.24
CA LYS A 390 24.75 -0.72 -8.33
C LYS A 390 24.26 -0.78 -6.89
N VAL A 391 23.89 -1.98 -6.45
CA VAL A 391 23.45 -2.20 -5.08
C VAL A 391 24.61 -2.02 -4.09
N GLY A 392 24.35 -1.25 -3.04
CA GLY A 392 25.26 -0.95 -1.95
C GLY A 392 24.50 -0.57 -0.69
N VAL A 393 25.15 0.21 0.19
CA VAL A 393 24.54 0.82 1.36
C VAL A 393 24.89 2.29 1.35
N TYR A 394 23.98 3.13 0.85
CA TYR A 394 24.20 4.56 0.67
C TYR A 394 23.51 5.35 1.76
N GLU A 395 24.23 6.22 2.46
CA GLU A 395 23.67 7.04 3.53
C GLU A 395 22.70 8.08 2.99
N GLY A 396 21.62 8.33 3.70
CA GLY A 396 20.51 9.21 3.35
C GLY A 396 19.32 8.45 2.74
N GLY A 397 18.13 8.72 3.26
CA GLY A 397 16.82 8.15 2.88
C GLY A 397 15.80 8.44 3.95
N GLY A 398 14.52 8.20 3.68
CA GLY A 398 13.46 8.43 4.64
C GLY A 398 13.44 9.86 5.18
N TYR A 399 13.67 10.84 4.31
CA TYR A 399 13.81 12.28 4.62
C TYR A 399 15.07 12.65 5.44
N GLN A 400 15.82 11.69 5.98
CA GLN A 400 16.98 11.92 6.85
C GLN A 400 18.29 11.77 6.07
N SER A 401 19.20 12.75 6.20
CA SER A 401 20.52 12.72 5.55
C SER A 401 21.49 11.78 6.26
N LYS A 402 21.24 11.41 7.52
CA LYS A 402 22.10 10.58 8.37
C LYS A 402 21.32 9.48 9.09
N GLY A 403 21.99 8.33 9.30
CA GLY A 403 21.47 7.24 10.12
C GLY A 403 20.47 6.33 9.43
N VAL A 404 19.96 6.71 8.26
CA VAL A 404 19.11 5.90 7.39
C VAL A 404 19.85 5.66 6.07
N TYR A 405 19.71 4.46 5.52
CA TYR A 405 20.45 4.04 4.34
C TYR A 405 19.51 3.47 3.29
N ARG A 406 19.86 3.67 2.01
CA ARG A 406 19.15 3.21 0.82
C ARG A 406 20.03 2.30 -0.05
N PRO A 407 19.45 1.50 -0.96
CA PRO A 407 20.18 0.45 -1.68
C PRO A 407 21.01 0.93 -2.86
N VAL A 408 20.67 2.06 -3.49
CA VAL A 408 21.33 2.59 -4.71
C VAL A 408 21.50 4.10 -4.63
N GLN A 409 22.23 4.68 -5.56
CA GLN A 409 22.39 6.13 -5.62
C GLN A 409 21.09 6.83 -6.05
N GLU A 410 20.42 6.31 -7.09
CA GLU A 410 19.18 6.85 -7.63
C GLU A 410 18.16 5.73 -7.91
N CYS A 411 16.88 6.00 -7.63
CA CYS A 411 15.76 5.07 -7.77
C CYS A 411 14.47 5.82 -8.09
N ARG A 412 13.45 5.13 -8.61
CA ARG A 412 12.08 5.68 -8.71
C ARG A 412 11.57 6.21 -7.35
N MET A 413 11.94 5.57 -6.26
CA MET A 413 11.58 6.01 -4.89
C MET A 413 12.41 7.20 -4.39
N LYS A 414 13.31 7.76 -5.21
CA LYS A 414 14.11 8.94 -4.88
C LYS A 414 13.84 10.12 -5.79
N ILE A 415 13.78 9.90 -7.11
CA ILE A 415 13.61 10.96 -8.11
C ILE A 415 12.66 10.54 -9.23
N ASN A 416 11.88 11.49 -9.72
CA ASN A 416 10.94 11.26 -10.84
C ASN A 416 11.64 10.95 -12.16
N GLU A 417 12.88 11.36 -12.32
CA GLU A 417 13.69 11.14 -13.51
C GLU A 417 14.26 9.72 -13.62
N ALA A 418 14.29 8.95 -12.51
CA ALA A 418 14.76 7.58 -12.54
C ALA A 418 13.88 6.73 -13.48
N PRO A 419 14.45 6.00 -14.43
CA PRO A 419 13.68 5.23 -15.41
C PRO A 419 13.13 3.93 -14.83
N VAL A 420 13.63 3.48 -13.67
CA VAL A 420 13.36 2.16 -13.08
C VAL A 420 13.27 2.22 -11.55
N PHE A 421 12.62 1.23 -10.97
CA PHE A 421 12.90 0.84 -9.59
C PHE A 421 14.27 0.18 -9.49
N CYS A 422 15.00 0.43 -8.42
CA CYS A 422 16.25 -0.26 -8.18
C CYS A 422 16.04 -1.78 -7.95
N PRO A 423 17.10 -2.61 -8.02
CA PRO A 423 16.95 -4.06 -7.84
C PRO A 423 16.29 -4.47 -6.52
N VAL A 424 16.46 -3.71 -5.45
CA VAL A 424 15.85 -3.99 -4.13
C VAL A 424 14.36 -3.70 -4.15
N CYS A 425 13.96 -2.54 -4.69
CA CYS A 425 12.55 -2.16 -4.85
C CYS A 425 11.82 -3.10 -5.83
N ASP A 426 12.45 -3.45 -6.96
CA ASP A 426 11.93 -4.44 -7.92
C ASP A 426 11.68 -5.79 -7.23
N ARG A 427 12.66 -6.30 -6.46
CA ARG A 427 12.52 -7.53 -5.68
C ARG A 427 11.36 -7.46 -4.68
N ALA A 428 11.21 -6.33 -3.99
CA ALA A 428 10.12 -6.14 -3.02
C ALA A 428 8.75 -6.23 -3.70
N ILE A 429 8.56 -5.52 -4.82
CA ILE A 429 7.31 -5.56 -5.59
C ILE A 429 7.02 -6.98 -6.10
N ARG A 430 8.00 -7.69 -6.68
CA ARG A 430 7.82 -9.08 -7.14
C ARG A 430 7.44 -10.03 -6.01
N ARG A 431 8.02 -9.86 -4.81
CA ARG A 431 7.66 -10.65 -3.63
C ARG A 431 6.20 -10.42 -3.21
N ILE A 432 5.72 -9.18 -3.30
CA ILE A 432 4.33 -8.85 -2.99
C ILE A 432 3.39 -9.50 -4.02
N VAL A 433 3.67 -9.35 -5.32
CA VAL A 433 2.86 -10.01 -6.36
C VAL A 433 2.78 -11.51 -6.12
N LYS A 434 3.92 -12.15 -5.86
CA LYS A 434 3.97 -13.59 -5.52
C LYS A 434 3.14 -13.92 -4.28
N TYR A 435 3.26 -13.12 -3.23
CA TYR A 435 2.53 -13.30 -1.96
C TYR A 435 1.01 -13.23 -2.14
N TYR A 436 0.52 -12.41 -3.09
CA TYR A 436 -0.90 -12.30 -3.41
C TYR A 436 -1.40 -13.43 -4.32
N THR A 437 -0.57 -13.93 -5.25
CA THR A 437 -1.00 -14.80 -6.36
C THR A 437 -0.51 -16.25 -6.25
N GLU A 438 0.38 -16.58 -5.31
CA GLU A 438 0.97 -17.91 -5.10
C GLU A 438 0.99 -18.28 -3.60
#